data_a71ff485ab7ea7c956f9f2a5f2c6d7cc
#
_entry.id   a71ff485ab7ea7c956f9f2a5f2c6d7cc
#
_cell.length_a   1.000
_cell.length_b   1.000
_cell.length_c   1.000
_cell.angle_alpha   90.00
_cell.angle_beta   90.00
_cell.angle_gamma   90.00
#
_symmetry.space_group_name_H-M   'P 1'
#
loop_
_entity.id
_entity.type
_entity.pdbx_description
1 polymer ?
#
loop_
_entity_poly.entity_id
_entity_poly.type
_entity_poly.pdbx_seq_one_letter_code
_entity_poly.pdbx_strand_id
1 'polypeptide(L)'
;MPEENVGPIPAAGLRGFLAKFTVLKGARRELWLTFLIKLLIYTAYSVTNKTIAYWLSKDLGFSDQTAGALVGWVWAPAMTIFTLLAGSITDAIGLRRTFFLGVSICTVARTVMITTTNPSLALACGVLPLAVGEALGTPVLLAATRRYSTTAQRSISFSIIYMVMNIGYIAAGWIFDYVRDLNLHISILGFEPTTYEQLFIVSLVFEILLFPTIYLLRRNAEGDHSDKAVIRQSSSNFWIRIGATVRQSAADTIGLFRRLIGQSGFYRLLAFFLFIGFLKAIFLQMDYVFPKWGDRELGLHAPVGKLSAINSIVIIFLVPVVGALTQRFAAYRMVIFGGAICAAGVFIMALPTEWFLPAVNTGIGQWLGHAYLGVRGNIHPYYIMAALYLTVFSIGEAFYSPRVYEYAAAIAPPGQEASYGSLAYLPFLVGKLLVGTGGWLLAAFCPEHGLRHSGTLWLIFALAASIAPIGLVTLRRYIRVPEAGREQTS
;
A
#
# COMPACT_ATOMS: atom_id res chain seq x y z
N MET A 1 0.94 -16.44 -41.82
CA MET A 1 1.25 -16.38 -40.39
C MET A 1 2.76 -16.46 -40.28
N PRO A 2 3.49 -15.41 -39.88
CA PRO A 2 4.89 -15.53 -39.59
C PRO A 2 5.04 -16.12 -38.18
N GLU A 3 5.88 -17.16 -38.08
CA GLU A 3 6.29 -17.80 -36.84
C GLU A 3 6.92 -16.77 -35.89
N GLU A 4 6.31 -16.57 -34.71
CA GLU A 4 6.95 -15.84 -33.62
C GLU A 4 8.18 -16.62 -33.18
N ASN A 5 9.32 -16.05 -33.45
CA ASN A 5 10.64 -16.51 -33.00
C ASN A 5 10.69 -16.44 -31.47
N VAL A 6 10.32 -17.52 -30.80
CA VAL A 6 10.46 -17.69 -29.34
C VAL A 6 11.95 -17.75 -29.05
N GLY A 7 12.51 -16.62 -28.64
CA GLY A 7 13.89 -16.54 -28.21
C GLY A 7 14.19 -17.51 -27.04
N PRO A 8 15.46 -17.87 -26.82
CA PRO A 8 15.85 -18.93 -25.92
C PRO A 8 15.37 -18.69 -24.48
N ILE A 9 14.82 -19.75 -23.88
CA ILE A 9 14.41 -19.80 -22.47
C ILE A 9 15.61 -19.36 -21.60
N PRO A 10 15.48 -18.30 -20.79
CA PRO A 10 16.61 -17.81 -19.98
C PRO A 10 17.02 -18.87 -18.96
N ALA A 11 18.33 -19.09 -18.83
CA ALA A 11 18.94 -20.00 -17.87
C ALA A 11 18.37 -19.77 -16.46
N ALA A 12 17.90 -20.85 -15.83
CA ALA A 12 17.43 -20.84 -14.43
C ALA A 12 18.62 -20.48 -13.53
N GLY A 13 18.48 -19.36 -12.76
CA GLY A 13 19.47 -18.94 -11.78
C GLY A 13 19.60 -17.42 -11.66
N LEU A 14 20.38 -16.97 -10.67
CA LEU A 14 20.64 -15.56 -10.39
C LEU A 14 21.16 -14.80 -11.64
N ARG A 15 21.99 -15.44 -12.48
CA ARG A 15 22.48 -14.87 -13.74
C ARG A 15 21.35 -14.63 -14.74
N GLY A 16 20.38 -15.55 -14.86
CA GLY A 16 19.21 -15.37 -15.73
C GLY A 16 18.26 -14.28 -15.19
N PHE A 17 18.16 -14.14 -13.88
CA PHE A 17 17.44 -13.03 -13.26
C PHE A 17 18.11 -11.68 -13.53
N LEU A 18 19.42 -11.59 -13.33
CA LEU A 18 20.18 -10.36 -13.60
C LEU A 18 20.20 -10.01 -15.10
N ALA A 19 20.22 -11.01 -16.00
CA ALA A 19 20.11 -10.80 -17.43
C ALA A 19 18.79 -10.13 -17.84
N LYS A 20 17.71 -10.33 -17.08
CA LYS A 20 16.43 -9.64 -17.34
C LYS A 20 16.54 -8.11 -17.16
N PHE A 21 17.43 -7.63 -16.30
CA PHE A 21 17.66 -6.19 -16.13
C PHE A 21 18.39 -5.55 -17.32
N THR A 22 19.13 -6.33 -18.12
CA THR A 22 19.78 -5.82 -19.32
C THR A 22 18.78 -5.33 -20.37
N VAL A 23 17.53 -5.82 -20.34
CA VAL A 23 16.42 -5.36 -21.20
C VAL A 23 16.11 -3.87 -20.96
N LEU A 24 16.45 -3.32 -19.80
CA LEU A 24 16.32 -1.88 -19.52
C LEU A 24 17.46 -1.04 -20.08
N LYS A 25 18.50 -1.65 -20.65
CA LYS A 25 19.56 -0.94 -21.34
C LYS A 25 18.94 -0.23 -22.57
N GLY A 26 19.01 1.09 -22.60
CA GLY A 26 18.31 1.91 -23.60
C GLY A 26 16.85 2.25 -23.28
N ALA A 27 16.36 1.97 -22.06
CA ALA A 27 15.05 2.42 -21.62
C ALA A 27 14.93 3.96 -21.67
N ARG A 28 13.74 4.44 -22.00
CA ARG A 28 13.46 5.88 -22.08
C ARG A 28 13.73 6.55 -20.73
N ARG A 29 14.25 7.78 -20.76
CA ARG A 29 14.47 8.62 -19.56
C ARG A 29 13.20 8.76 -18.71
N GLU A 30 12.06 8.87 -19.36
CA GLU A 30 10.74 9.02 -18.72
C GLU A 30 10.38 7.80 -17.85
N LEU A 31 10.85 6.60 -18.19
CA LEU A 31 10.66 5.42 -17.37
C LEU A 31 11.46 5.52 -16.06
N TRP A 32 12.71 5.98 -16.12
CA TRP A 32 13.54 6.20 -14.91
C TRP A 32 12.99 7.30 -14.03
N LEU A 33 12.49 8.39 -14.64
CA LEU A 33 11.77 9.45 -13.90
C LEU A 33 10.51 8.90 -13.23
N THR A 34 9.78 7.98 -13.87
CA THR A 34 8.62 7.32 -13.27
C THR A 34 8.99 6.51 -12.04
N PHE A 35 10.14 5.81 -12.05
CA PHE A 35 10.64 5.11 -10.87
C PHE A 35 11.01 6.07 -9.75
N LEU A 36 11.66 7.19 -10.05
CA LEU A 36 11.98 8.23 -9.07
C LEU A 36 10.71 8.85 -8.48
N ILE A 37 9.72 9.20 -9.32
CA ILE A 37 8.41 9.71 -8.88
C ILE A 37 7.75 8.71 -7.94
N LYS A 38 7.79 7.40 -8.27
CA LYS A 38 7.25 6.33 -7.42
C LYS A 38 7.92 6.32 -6.05
N LEU A 39 9.25 6.42 -6.00
CA LEU A 39 10.00 6.46 -4.74
C LEU A 39 9.55 7.63 -3.87
N LEU A 40 9.56 8.84 -4.44
CA LEU A 40 9.23 10.07 -3.71
C LEU A 40 7.78 10.06 -3.20
N ILE A 41 6.81 9.69 -4.06
CA ILE A 41 5.38 9.58 -3.67
C ILE A 41 5.22 8.58 -2.52
N TYR A 42 5.80 7.39 -2.64
CA TYR A 42 5.57 6.35 -1.62
C TYR A 42 6.32 6.60 -0.32
N THR A 43 7.44 7.30 -0.37
CA THR A 43 8.11 7.77 0.86
C THR A 43 7.23 8.81 1.56
N ALA A 44 6.75 9.84 0.85
CA ALA A 44 5.85 10.86 1.40
C ALA A 44 4.54 10.25 1.96
N TYR A 45 3.91 9.37 1.18
CA TYR A 45 2.68 8.67 1.54
C TYR A 45 2.86 7.83 2.81
N SER A 46 3.92 7.03 2.89
CA SER A 46 4.13 6.13 4.02
C SER A 46 4.52 6.88 5.30
N VAL A 47 5.30 7.95 5.21
CA VAL A 47 5.55 8.84 6.37
C VAL A 47 4.23 9.41 6.89
N THR A 48 3.38 9.92 5.98
CA THR A 48 2.07 10.46 6.34
C THR A 48 1.16 9.41 6.98
N ASN A 49 1.08 8.20 6.42
CA ASN A 49 0.24 7.13 6.96
C ASN A 49 0.62 6.73 8.38
N LYS A 50 1.91 6.63 8.67
CA LYS A 50 2.41 6.32 10.02
C LYS A 50 2.15 7.47 11.02
N THR A 51 2.09 8.70 10.53
CA THR A 51 1.98 9.91 11.34
C THR A 51 0.53 10.31 11.62
N ILE A 52 -0.37 10.12 10.64
CA ILE A 52 -1.73 10.72 10.67
C ILE A 52 -2.53 10.34 11.92
N ALA A 53 -2.47 9.07 12.37
CA ALA A 53 -3.20 8.62 13.55
C ALA A 53 -2.64 9.22 14.84
N TYR A 54 -1.34 9.46 14.91
CA TYR A 54 -0.70 10.15 16.03
C TYR A 54 -1.07 11.62 16.05
N TRP A 55 -0.91 12.31 14.94
CA TRP A 55 -1.25 13.72 14.81
C TRP A 55 -2.71 13.99 15.17
N LEU A 56 -3.65 13.17 14.68
CA LEU A 56 -5.05 13.29 15.07
C LEU A 56 -5.26 13.16 16.59
N SER A 57 -4.54 12.24 17.25
CA SER A 57 -4.78 12.00 18.67
C SER A 57 -3.92 12.87 19.59
N LYS A 58 -2.69 13.21 19.23
CA LYS A 58 -1.75 13.95 20.12
C LYS A 58 -1.80 15.45 19.88
N ASP A 59 -1.91 15.87 18.62
CA ASP A 59 -1.86 17.30 18.27
C ASP A 59 -3.27 17.89 18.18
N LEU A 60 -4.25 17.16 17.63
CA LEU A 60 -5.63 17.63 17.49
C LEU A 60 -6.56 17.17 18.63
N GLY A 61 -6.10 16.35 19.57
CA GLY A 61 -6.83 15.93 20.75
C GLY A 61 -7.98 14.93 20.53
N PHE A 62 -8.06 14.28 19.37
CA PHE A 62 -9.03 13.22 19.14
C PHE A 62 -8.72 11.97 19.95
N SER A 63 -9.76 11.26 20.42
CA SER A 63 -9.56 9.93 21.00
C SER A 63 -9.03 8.94 19.97
N ASP A 64 -8.39 7.84 20.41
CA ASP A 64 -7.90 6.79 19.50
C ASP A 64 -9.03 6.20 18.65
N GLN A 65 -10.22 6.04 19.25
CA GLN A 65 -11.41 5.56 18.53
C GLN A 65 -11.78 6.52 17.40
N THR A 66 -11.84 7.82 17.69
CA THR A 66 -12.19 8.84 16.70
C THR A 66 -11.12 8.96 15.63
N ALA A 67 -9.83 8.96 16.01
CA ALA A 67 -8.72 9.01 15.07
C ALA A 67 -8.73 7.79 14.12
N GLY A 68 -8.94 6.58 14.66
CA GLY A 68 -9.09 5.36 13.87
C GLY A 68 -10.31 5.42 12.93
N ALA A 69 -11.45 5.89 13.42
CA ALA A 69 -12.66 6.05 12.62
C ALA A 69 -12.48 7.07 11.48
N LEU A 70 -11.85 8.21 11.74
CA LEU A 70 -11.56 9.22 10.73
C LEU A 70 -10.64 8.66 9.62
N VAL A 71 -9.60 7.92 9.99
CA VAL A 71 -8.71 7.30 9.02
C VAL A 71 -9.42 6.18 8.24
N GLY A 72 -10.08 5.25 8.93
CA GLY A 72 -10.65 4.06 8.31
C GLY A 72 -11.99 4.30 7.60
N TRP A 73 -12.84 5.19 8.13
CA TRP A 73 -14.23 5.36 7.65
C TRP A 73 -14.46 6.65 6.87
N VAL A 74 -13.54 7.61 6.93
CA VAL A 74 -13.67 8.89 6.21
C VAL A 74 -12.57 9.01 5.15
N TRP A 75 -11.32 9.11 5.58
CA TRP A 75 -10.20 9.34 4.67
C TRP A 75 -9.98 8.20 3.66
N ALA A 76 -10.02 6.97 4.12
CA ALA A 76 -9.73 5.80 3.30
C ALA A 76 -10.80 5.49 2.24
N PRO A 77 -12.12 5.55 2.53
CA PRO A 77 -13.15 5.46 1.50
C PRO A 77 -13.07 6.60 0.48
N ALA A 78 -12.85 7.84 0.94
CA ALA A 78 -12.66 8.98 0.04
C ALA A 78 -11.50 8.71 -0.93
N MET A 79 -10.32 8.34 -0.42
CA MET A 79 -9.18 7.98 -1.25
C MET A 79 -9.51 6.86 -2.26
N THR A 80 -10.24 5.83 -1.84
CA THR A 80 -10.59 4.71 -2.71
C THR A 80 -11.54 5.13 -3.84
N ILE A 81 -12.56 5.94 -3.54
CA ILE A 81 -13.51 6.46 -4.54
C ILE A 81 -12.75 7.30 -5.58
N PHE A 82 -11.91 8.22 -5.15
CA PHE A 82 -11.13 9.05 -6.08
C PHE A 82 -10.09 8.24 -6.86
N THR A 83 -9.54 7.16 -6.30
CA THR A 83 -8.64 6.24 -7.03
C THR A 83 -9.34 5.58 -8.22
N LEU A 84 -10.62 5.22 -8.08
CA LEU A 84 -11.41 4.67 -9.19
C LEU A 84 -11.62 5.69 -10.32
N LEU A 85 -11.71 6.97 -9.98
CA LEU A 85 -11.88 8.06 -10.96
C LEU A 85 -10.56 8.54 -11.59
N ALA A 86 -9.43 8.25 -10.96
CA ALA A 86 -8.12 8.77 -11.35
C ALA A 86 -7.69 8.35 -12.77
N GLY A 87 -8.05 7.14 -13.19
CA GLY A 87 -7.79 6.64 -14.55
C GLY A 87 -8.41 7.54 -15.61
N SER A 88 -9.70 7.82 -15.48
CA SER A 88 -10.44 8.63 -16.44
C SER A 88 -10.01 10.11 -16.41
N ILE A 89 -9.67 10.64 -15.23
CA ILE A 89 -9.08 11.99 -15.11
C ILE A 89 -7.76 12.03 -15.89
N THR A 90 -6.93 10.98 -15.75
CA THR A 90 -5.66 10.88 -16.48
C THR A 90 -5.85 10.86 -17.98
N ASP A 91 -6.85 10.12 -18.47
CA ASP A 91 -7.16 10.05 -19.91
C ASP A 91 -7.69 11.38 -20.45
N ALA A 92 -8.43 12.14 -19.64
CA ALA A 92 -8.98 13.43 -20.06
C ALA A 92 -7.98 14.60 -20.11
N ILE A 93 -7.07 14.69 -19.12
CA ILE A 93 -6.17 15.83 -19.00
C ILE A 93 -4.70 15.50 -19.28
N GLY A 94 -4.39 14.21 -19.44
CA GLY A 94 -3.05 13.69 -19.70
C GLY A 94 -2.27 13.43 -18.41
N LEU A 95 -1.34 12.49 -18.50
CA LEU A 95 -0.59 11.90 -17.40
C LEU A 95 0.18 12.94 -16.57
N ARG A 96 0.95 13.80 -17.24
CA ARG A 96 1.75 14.85 -16.58
C ARG A 96 0.89 15.85 -15.80
N ARG A 97 -0.25 16.29 -16.37
CA ARG A 97 -1.16 17.25 -15.72
C ARG A 97 -1.85 16.61 -14.51
N THR A 98 -2.19 15.32 -14.58
CA THR A 98 -2.78 14.60 -13.45
C THR A 98 -1.79 14.46 -12.31
N PHE A 99 -0.52 14.19 -12.57
CA PHE A 99 0.52 14.22 -11.54
C PHE A 99 0.64 15.60 -10.89
N PHE A 100 0.72 16.67 -11.68
CA PHE A 100 0.78 18.04 -11.14
C PHE A 100 -0.43 18.37 -10.27
N LEU A 101 -1.62 17.99 -10.71
CA LEU A 101 -2.85 18.20 -9.95
C LEU A 101 -2.80 17.46 -8.60
N GLY A 102 -2.47 16.17 -8.60
CA GLY A 102 -2.36 15.36 -7.39
C GLY A 102 -1.34 15.93 -6.42
N VAL A 103 -0.13 16.21 -6.89
CA VAL A 103 0.96 16.77 -6.07
C VAL A 103 0.59 18.16 -5.53
N SER A 104 -0.04 19.02 -6.33
CA SER A 104 -0.48 20.35 -5.86
C SER A 104 -1.52 20.23 -4.74
N ILE A 105 -2.50 19.34 -4.89
CA ILE A 105 -3.52 19.09 -3.85
C ILE A 105 -2.83 18.56 -2.57
N CYS A 106 -1.93 17.58 -2.68
CA CYS A 106 -1.20 17.03 -1.54
C CYS A 106 -0.34 18.10 -0.84
N THR A 107 0.36 18.94 -1.62
CA THR A 107 1.19 20.04 -1.08
C THR A 107 0.35 21.01 -0.26
N VAL A 108 -0.76 21.49 -0.80
CA VAL A 108 -1.67 22.40 -0.09
C VAL A 108 -2.26 21.73 1.15
N ALA A 109 -2.74 20.50 1.02
CA ALA A 109 -3.33 19.75 2.11
C ALA A 109 -2.34 19.55 3.27
N ARG A 110 -1.09 19.12 2.97
CA ARG A 110 -0.05 18.96 4.00
C ARG A 110 0.35 20.30 4.62
N THR A 111 0.41 21.37 3.84
CA THR A 111 0.68 22.70 4.40
C THR A 111 -0.39 23.10 5.42
N VAL A 112 -1.67 22.86 5.11
CA VAL A 112 -2.77 23.08 6.07
C VAL A 112 -2.61 22.21 7.31
N MET A 113 -2.28 20.92 7.15
CA MET A 113 -2.09 20.00 8.29
C MET A 113 -0.93 20.40 9.19
N ILE A 114 0.12 21.03 8.65
CA ILE A 114 1.27 21.51 9.40
C ILE A 114 0.93 22.80 10.17
N THR A 115 0.11 23.68 9.58
CA THR A 115 -0.06 25.05 10.09
C THR A 115 -1.33 25.27 10.88
N THR A 116 -2.27 24.31 10.92
CA THR A 116 -3.55 24.50 11.62
C THR A 116 -3.68 23.62 12.85
N THR A 117 -4.13 24.23 13.93
CA THR A 117 -4.51 23.55 15.17
C THR A 117 -6.03 23.37 15.28
N ASN A 118 -6.82 23.90 14.34
CA ASN A 118 -8.27 23.76 14.34
C ASN A 118 -8.67 22.40 13.73
N PRO A 119 -9.28 21.48 14.51
CA PRO A 119 -9.61 20.13 14.05
C PRO A 119 -10.54 20.11 12.81
N SER A 120 -11.54 21.00 12.75
CA SER A 120 -12.47 21.04 11.62
C SER A 120 -11.79 21.49 10.33
N LEU A 121 -10.93 22.51 10.41
CA LEU A 121 -10.16 23.00 9.28
C LEU A 121 -9.13 21.95 8.83
N ALA A 122 -8.46 21.30 9.77
CA ALA A 122 -7.51 20.22 9.52
C ALA A 122 -8.16 19.05 8.76
N LEU A 123 -9.38 18.66 9.13
CA LEU A 123 -10.12 17.59 8.44
C LEU A 123 -10.61 18.04 7.06
N ALA A 124 -11.27 19.20 6.97
CA ALA A 124 -11.92 19.65 5.74
C ALA A 124 -10.92 20.09 4.66
N CYS A 125 -9.85 20.80 5.04
CA CYS A 125 -8.87 21.39 4.11
C CYS A 125 -7.52 20.65 4.10
N GLY A 126 -7.26 19.77 5.05
CA GLY A 126 -6.08 18.91 5.13
C GLY A 126 -6.40 17.48 4.72
N VAL A 127 -6.98 16.70 5.63
CA VAL A 127 -7.13 15.23 5.48
C VAL A 127 -7.97 14.83 4.26
N LEU A 128 -9.11 15.48 4.02
CA LEU A 128 -9.98 15.14 2.88
C LEU A 128 -9.35 15.49 1.53
N PRO A 129 -8.79 16.71 1.30
CA PRO A 129 -8.07 16.99 0.06
C PRO A 129 -6.84 16.11 -0.13
N LEU A 130 -6.13 15.76 0.95
CA LEU A 130 -5.00 14.82 0.88
C LEU A 130 -5.44 13.47 0.30
N ALA A 131 -6.59 12.92 0.72
CA ALA A 131 -7.14 11.69 0.17
C ALA A 131 -7.35 11.78 -1.35
N VAL A 132 -7.81 12.93 -1.85
CA VAL A 132 -8.01 13.18 -3.28
C VAL A 132 -6.68 13.24 -4.03
N GLY A 133 -5.71 13.99 -3.50
CA GLY A 133 -4.39 14.13 -4.12
C GLY A 133 -3.63 12.81 -4.21
N GLU A 134 -3.60 12.04 -3.11
CA GLU A 134 -2.93 10.74 -3.06
C GLU A 134 -3.61 9.69 -3.96
N ALA A 135 -4.94 9.75 -4.09
CA ALA A 135 -5.70 8.89 -4.98
C ALA A 135 -5.27 9.01 -6.45
N LEU A 136 -4.83 10.19 -6.88
CA LEU A 136 -4.33 10.43 -8.24
C LEU A 136 -2.94 9.82 -8.50
N GLY A 137 -2.17 9.50 -7.45
CA GLY A 137 -0.79 9.03 -7.60
C GLY A 137 -0.67 7.63 -8.20
N THR A 138 -1.28 6.62 -7.57
CA THR A 138 -1.03 5.21 -7.91
C THR A 138 -1.51 4.80 -9.31
N PRO A 139 -2.75 5.10 -9.76
CA PRO A 139 -3.20 4.73 -11.11
C PRO A 139 -2.38 5.41 -12.20
N VAL A 140 -2.01 6.67 -11.97
CA VAL A 140 -1.19 7.45 -12.93
C VAL A 140 0.20 6.85 -13.08
N LEU A 141 0.82 6.38 -11.99
CA LEU A 141 2.11 5.68 -12.03
C LEU A 141 2.06 4.37 -12.81
N LEU A 142 0.99 3.58 -12.66
CA LEU A 142 0.81 2.35 -13.42
C LEU A 142 0.65 2.66 -14.91
N ALA A 143 -0.15 3.68 -15.26
CA ALA A 143 -0.31 4.15 -16.63
C ALA A 143 1.02 4.66 -17.21
N ALA A 144 1.79 5.44 -16.46
CA ALA A 144 3.11 5.93 -16.85
C ALA A 144 4.07 4.79 -17.13
N THR A 145 4.16 3.82 -16.23
CA THR A 145 5.02 2.64 -16.40
C THR A 145 4.69 1.89 -17.69
N ARG A 146 3.40 1.70 -17.97
CA ARG A 146 2.94 1.04 -19.20
C ARG A 146 3.28 1.85 -20.45
N ARG A 147 3.09 3.18 -20.42
CA ARG A 147 3.32 4.07 -21.58
C ARG A 147 4.79 4.25 -21.92
N TYR A 148 5.66 4.32 -20.90
CA TYR A 148 7.08 4.57 -21.09
C TYR A 148 7.95 3.31 -21.24
N SER A 149 7.39 2.11 -21.02
CA SER A 149 8.05 0.83 -21.25
C SER A 149 7.63 0.20 -22.58
N THR A 150 8.58 -0.39 -23.29
CA THR A 150 8.30 -1.27 -24.43
C THR A 150 7.68 -2.58 -23.96
N THR A 151 7.08 -3.36 -24.87
CA THR A 151 6.48 -4.66 -24.53
C THR A 151 7.49 -5.59 -23.84
N ALA A 152 8.74 -5.62 -24.34
CA ALA A 152 9.82 -6.42 -23.74
C ALA A 152 10.22 -5.94 -22.33
N GLN A 153 10.19 -4.62 -22.09
CA GLN A 153 10.57 -4.01 -20.81
C GLN A 153 9.43 -4.02 -19.77
N ARG A 154 8.18 -4.24 -20.19
CA ARG A 154 6.99 -4.01 -19.35
C ARG A 154 7.01 -4.83 -18.07
N SER A 155 7.25 -6.13 -18.17
CA SER A 155 7.25 -7.03 -17.00
C SER A 155 8.29 -6.62 -15.96
N ILE A 156 9.53 -6.33 -16.40
CA ILE A 156 10.59 -5.91 -15.48
C ILE A 156 10.31 -4.52 -14.89
N SER A 157 9.72 -3.61 -15.67
CA SER A 157 9.37 -2.27 -15.20
C SER A 157 8.33 -2.32 -14.08
N PHE A 158 7.32 -3.18 -14.18
CA PHE A 158 6.35 -3.39 -13.10
C PHE A 158 6.98 -4.02 -11.85
N SER A 159 7.95 -4.92 -12.02
CA SER A 159 8.69 -5.49 -10.89
C SER A 159 9.52 -4.42 -10.17
N ILE A 160 10.18 -3.52 -10.94
CA ILE A 160 10.96 -2.42 -10.37
C ILE A 160 10.05 -1.41 -9.66
N ILE A 161 8.89 -1.05 -10.23
CA ILE A 161 7.91 -0.17 -9.59
C ILE A 161 7.50 -0.74 -8.22
N TYR A 162 7.31 -2.05 -8.12
CA TYR A 162 6.97 -2.70 -6.86
C TYR A 162 8.14 -2.68 -5.87
N MET A 163 9.35 -2.96 -6.33
CA MET A 163 10.56 -2.89 -5.52
C MET A 163 10.81 -1.47 -4.98
N VAL A 164 10.72 -0.47 -5.85
CA VAL A 164 10.92 0.96 -5.49
C VAL A 164 9.87 1.43 -4.49
N MET A 165 8.63 0.95 -4.60
CA MET A 165 7.59 1.20 -3.60
C MET A 165 8.02 0.71 -2.22
N ASN A 166 8.55 -0.50 -2.13
CA ASN A 166 9.00 -1.07 -0.86
C ASN A 166 10.24 -0.34 -0.31
N ILE A 167 11.16 0.14 -1.18
CA ILE A 167 12.26 1.01 -0.76
C ILE A 167 11.69 2.30 -0.14
N GLY A 168 10.63 2.88 -0.70
CA GLY A 168 9.94 4.03 -0.12
C GLY A 168 9.36 3.73 1.26
N TYR A 169 8.77 2.56 1.48
CA TYR A 169 8.27 2.14 2.80
C TYR A 169 9.40 1.97 3.83
N ILE A 170 10.56 1.40 3.43
CA ILE A 170 11.74 1.28 4.29
C ILE A 170 12.23 2.67 4.70
N ALA A 171 12.44 3.56 3.72
CA ALA A 171 12.89 4.92 3.96
C ALA A 171 11.94 5.66 4.92
N ALA A 172 10.63 5.54 4.69
CA ALA A 172 9.63 6.18 5.53
C ALA A 172 9.64 5.65 6.98
N GLY A 173 9.83 4.35 7.18
CA GLY A 173 9.95 3.76 8.51
C GLY A 173 11.17 4.30 9.28
N TRP A 174 12.30 4.39 8.61
CA TRP A 174 13.52 4.93 9.20
C TRP A 174 13.43 6.43 9.47
N ILE A 175 12.85 7.20 8.54
CA ILE A 175 12.57 8.64 8.74
C ILE A 175 11.65 8.84 9.94
N PHE A 176 10.58 8.04 10.06
CA PHE A 176 9.61 8.12 11.14
C PHE A 176 10.28 7.94 12.51
N ASP A 177 11.10 6.90 12.68
CA ASP A 177 11.82 6.67 13.92
C ASP A 177 12.88 7.75 14.17
N TYR A 178 13.65 8.14 13.14
CA TYR A 178 14.72 9.11 13.25
C TYR A 178 14.22 10.50 13.70
N VAL A 179 13.14 11.00 13.09
CA VAL A 179 12.58 12.31 13.47
C VAL A 179 12.03 12.29 14.90
N ARG A 180 11.45 11.17 15.33
CA ARG A 180 10.95 11.00 16.70
C ARG A 180 12.09 10.92 17.71
N ASP A 181 13.18 10.23 17.38
CA ASP A 181 14.37 10.13 18.25
C ASP A 181 15.10 11.46 18.42
N LEU A 182 15.14 12.29 17.37
CA LEU A 182 15.80 13.59 17.43
C LEU A 182 15.12 14.54 18.40
N ASN A 183 13.81 14.41 18.61
CA ASN A 183 12.99 15.27 19.47
C ASN A 183 13.39 16.76 19.36
N LEU A 184 13.54 17.23 18.12
CA LEU A 184 14.06 18.55 17.84
C LEU A 184 13.00 19.61 18.16
N HIS A 185 13.36 20.59 18.98
CA HIS A 185 12.60 21.83 19.12
C HIS A 185 13.10 22.80 18.05
N ILE A 186 12.45 22.75 16.87
CA ILE A 186 12.80 23.63 15.75
C ILE A 186 11.83 24.81 15.77
N SER A 187 12.35 26.03 15.78
CA SER A 187 11.55 27.24 15.55
C SER A 187 11.83 27.76 14.13
N ILE A 188 10.80 27.79 13.30
CA ILE A 188 10.87 28.30 11.93
C ILE A 188 10.00 29.57 11.87
N LEU A 189 10.63 30.73 11.80
CA LEU A 189 9.92 32.02 11.74
C LEU A 189 8.90 32.23 12.89
N GLY A 190 9.19 31.70 14.07
CA GLY A 190 8.30 31.78 15.24
C GLY A 190 7.23 30.69 15.30
N PHE A 191 7.20 29.77 14.34
CA PHE A 191 6.38 28.56 14.37
C PHE A 191 7.19 27.38 14.90
N GLU A 192 6.67 26.69 15.90
CA GLU A 192 7.31 25.54 16.55
C GLU A 192 6.51 24.27 16.23
N PRO A 193 6.84 23.57 15.13
CA PRO A 193 6.12 22.37 14.74
C PRO A 193 6.31 21.23 15.73
N THR A 194 5.23 20.54 16.08
CA THR A 194 5.28 19.30 16.86
C THR A 194 6.08 18.22 16.14
N THR A 195 6.46 17.16 16.84
CA THR A 195 7.15 16.02 16.21
C THR A 195 6.37 15.43 15.02
N TYR A 196 5.04 15.40 15.09
CA TYR A 196 4.21 14.86 14.00
C TYR A 196 4.05 15.86 12.86
N GLU A 197 4.01 17.13 13.13
CA GLU A 197 4.07 18.19 12.11
C GLU A 197 5.43 18.22 11.41
N GLN A 198 6.54 17.96 12.11
CA GLN A 198 7.87 17.78 11.50
C GLN A 198 7.90 16.61 10.51
N LEU A 199 7.25 15.49 10.82
CA LEU A 199 7.09 14.37 9.88
C LEU A 199 6.28 14.77 8.63
N PHE A 200 5.24 15.60 8.78
CA PHE A 200 4.53 16.14 7.62
C PHE A 200 5.38 17.14 6.83
N ILE A 201 6.24 17.92 7.48
CA ILE A 201 7.22 18.78 6.79
C ILE A 201 8.17 17.93 5.94
N VAL A 202 8.67 16.81 6.47
CA VAL A 202 9.51 15.88 5.69
C VAL A 202 8.72 15.32 4.49
N SER A 203 7.47 14.90 4.70
CA SER A 203 6.61 14.46 3.59
C SER A 203 6.39 15.58 2.56
N LEU A 204 6.21 16.83 2.99
CA LEU A 204 6.07 18.00 2.13
C LEU A 204 7.33 18.26 1.30
N VAL A 205 8.52 18.06 1.86
CA VAL A 205 9.78 18.17 1.11
C VAL A 205 9.82 17.16 -0.03
N PHE A 206 9.46 15.89 0.22
CA PHE A 206 9.36 14.89 -0.85
C PHE A 206 8.32 15.27 -1.92
N GLU A 207 7.18 15.87 -1.50
CA GLU A 207 6.17 16.39 -2.44
C GLU A 207 6.72 17.55 -3.31
N ILE A 208 7.44 18.48 -2.71
CA ILE A 208 8.06 19.61 -3.43
C ILE A 208 9.07 19.08 -4.47
N LEU A 209 9.86 18.06 -4.14
CA LEU A 209 10.80 17.42 -5.07
C LEU A 209 10.11 16.73 -6.25
N LEU A 210 8.81 16.41 -6.14
CA LEU A 210 8.04 15.87 -7.25
C LEU A 210 7.79 16.91 -8.36
N PHE A 211 7.63 18.21 -8.05
CA PHE A 211 7.36 19.24 -9.07
C PHE A 211 8.44 19.27 -10.16
N PRO A 212 9.74 19.45 -9.84
CA PRO A 212 10.78 19.42 -10.87
C PRO A 212 10.88 18.06 -11.55
N THR A 213 10.69 16.95 -10.82
CA THR A 213 10.77 15.61 -11.38
C THR A 213 9.66 15.37 -12.42
N ILE A 214 8.43 15.78 -12.13
CA ILE A 214 7.30 15.71 -13.07
C ILE A 214 7.49 16.70 -14.23
N TYR A 215 8.06 17.86 -13.96
CA TYR A 215 8.35 18.85 -15.02
C TYR A 215 9.30 18.29 -16.08
N LEU A 216 10.25 17.45 -15.68
CA LEU A 216 11.22 16.80 -16.57
C LEU A 216 10.59 15.71 -17.46
N LEU A 217 9.37 15.23 -17.18
CA LEU A 217 8.64 14.32 -18.07
C LEU A 217 8.27 15.08 -19.35
N ARG A 218 8.72 14.58 -20.50
CA ARG A 218 8.45 15.21 -21.80
C ARG A 218 6.98 15.03 -22.19
N ARG A 219 6.34 16.12 -22.61
CA ARG A 219 4.95 16.15 -23.04
C ARG A 219 4.69 15.32 -24.31
N ASN A 220 5.68 15.21 -25.20
CA ASN A 220 5.58 14.49 -26.48
C ASN A 220 5.99 13.01 -26.39
N ALA A 221 6.45 12.54 -25.24
CA ALA A 221 6.73 11.12 -25.01
C ALA A 221 5.47 10.30 -24.70
N GLU A 222 4.32 10.94 -24.60
CA GLU A 222 3.00 10.31 -24.52
C GLU A 222 2.69 9.75 -25.91
N GLY A 223 2.97 8.48 -26.04
CA GLY A 223 3.04 7.62 -27.20
C GLY A 223 2.11 7.81 -28.40
N ASP A 224 2.61 7.35 -29.50
CA ASP A 224 2.25 7.56 -30.91
C ASP A 224 0.94 6.92 -31.40
N HIS A 225 0.05 6.34 -30.59
CA HIS A 225 -1.00 5.50 -31.17
C HIS A 225 -2.48 5.69 -30.76
N SER A 226 -2.86 6.59 -29.86
CA SER A 226 -4.32 6.82 -29.67
C SER A 226 -4.73 8.24 -29.23
N ASP A 227 -3.80 9.05 -28.78
CA ASP A 227 -4.13 10.33 -28.10
C ASP A 227 -4.30 11.53 -29.07
N LYS A 228 -3.99 11.38 -30.36
CA LYS A 228 -4.20 12.46 -31.36
C LYS A 228 -5.67 12.83 -31.56
N ALA A 229 -6.60 11.94 -31.24
CA ALA A 229 -8.02 12.20 -31.41
C ALA A 229 -8.63 13.02 -30.24
N VAL A 230 -8.12 12.89 -29.02
CA VAL A 230 -8.69 13.51 -27.82
C VAL A 230 -8.15 14.93 -27.59
N ILE A 231 -6.93 15.22 -28.03
CA ILE A 231 -6.28 16.54 -27.78
C ILE A 231 -6.81 17.64 -28.74
N ARG A 232 -7.50 17.28 -29.80
CA ARG A 232 -7.89 18.22 -30.88
C ARG A 232 -9.24 18.92 -30.71
N GLN A 233 -9.99 18.64 -29.65
CA GLN A 233 -11.28 19.30 -29.46
C GLN A 233 -11.32 20.22 -28.25
N SER A 234 -11.47 21.46 -28.56
CA SER A 234 -12.15 22.52 -27.81
C SER A 234 -11.38 23.30 -26.75
N SER A 235 -11.42 24.60 -26.93
CA SER A 235 -11.13 25.72 -26.03
C SER A 235 -12.02 25.78 -24.77
N SER A 236 -12.56 24.65 -24.28
CA SER A 236 -13.37 24.63 -23.07
C SER A 236 -12.50 24.74 -21.81
N ASN A 237 -12.99 25.48 -20.82
CA ASN A 237 -12.34 25.76 -19.55
C ASN A 237 -11.87 24.42 -18.89
N PHE A 238 -10.61 24.37 -18.46
CA PHE A 238 -9.97 23.20 -17.84
C PHE A 238 -10.82 22.55 -16.72
N TRP A 239 -11.41 23.37 -15.86
CA TRP A 239 -12.27 22.91 -14.76
C TRP A 239 -13.60 22.30 -15.22
N ILE A 240 -14.19 22.83 -16.30
CA ILE A 240 -15.41 22.29 -16.89
C ILE A 240 -15.12 20.89 -17.46
N ARG A 241 -13.97 20.71 -18.08
CA ARG A 241 -13.55 19.40 -18.60
C ARG A 241 -13.34 18.36 -17.48
N ILE A 242 -12.67 18.75 -16.39
CA ILE A 242 -12.53 17.85 -15.23
C ILE A 242 -13.90 17.46 -14.67
N GLY A 243 -14.79 18.43 -14.46
CA GLY A 243 -16.13 18.17 -13.94
C GLY A 243 -16.94 17.23 -14.85
N ALA A 244 -16.92 17.46 -16.15
CA ALA A 244 -17.59 16.60 -17.13
C ALA A 244 -17.00 15.18 -17.13
N THR A 245 -15.66 15.04 -17.07
CA THR A 245 -14.99 13.75 -17.02
C THR A 245 -15.28 12.99 -15.74
N VAL A 246 -15.23 13.65 -14.58
CA VAL A 246 -15.58 13.04 -13.30
C VAL A 246 -17.02 12.52 -13.31
N ARG A 247 -17.97 13.33 -13.83
CA ARG A 247 -19.37 12.95 -13.96
C ARG A 247 -19.54 11.74 -14.90
N GLN A 248 -18.88 11.73 -16.04
CA GLN A 248 -18.94 10.63 -16.99
C GLN A 248 -18.33 9.36 -16.40
N SER A 249 -17.15 9.46 -15.78
CA SER A 249 -16.48 8.33 -15.12
C SER A 249 -17.31 7.73 -13.98
N ALA A 250 -17.95 8.58 -13.19
CA ALA A 250 -18.86 8.12 -12.16
C ALA A 250 -20.05 7.35 -12.76
N ALA A 251 -20.64 7.87 -13.86
CA ALA A 251 -21.71 7.22 -14.58
C ALA A 251 -21.26 5.89 -15.20
N ASP A 252 -20.07 5.84 -15.80
CA ASP A 252 -19.50 4.63 -16.39
C ASP A 252 -19.19 3.57 -15.32
N THR A 253 -18.64 4.01 -14.16
CA THR A 253 -18.39 3.14 -13.01
C THR A 253 -19.69 2.57 -12.46
N ILE A 254 -20.72 3.39 -12.29
CA ILE A 254 -22.07 2.94 -11.86
C ILE A 254 -22.66 1.98 -12.89
N GLY A 255 -22.54 2.31 -14.18
CA GLY A 255 -23.00 1.45 -15.28
C GLY A 255 -22.26 0.10 -15.31
N LEU A 256 -20.96 0.08 -15.00
CA LEU A 256 -20.16 -1.12 -14.83
C LEU A 256 -20.69 -1.97 -13.66
N PHE A 257 -20.84 -1.38 -12.48
CA PHE A 257 -21.39 -2.08 -11.32
C PHE A 257 -22.78 -2.64 -11.57
N ARG A 258 -23.67 -1.89 -12.22
CA ARG A 258 -25.01 -2.38 -12.59
C ARG A 258 -24.96 -3.62 -13.48
N ARG A 259 -24.04 -3.67 -14.45
CA ARG A 259 -23.85 -4.85 -15.30
C ARG A 259 -23.26 -6.03 -14.55
N LEU A 260 -22.33 -5.79 -13.62
CA LEU A 260 -21.67 -6.83 -12.83
C LEU A 260 -22.61 -7.44 -11.77
N ILE A 261 -23.49 -6.67 -11.16
CA ILE A 261 -24.47 -7.13 -10.15
C ILE A 261 -25.39 -8.23 -10.70
N GLY A 262 -25.67 -8.25 -12.02
CA GLY A 262 -26.42 -9.33 -12.67
C GLY A 262 -25.67 -10.65 -12.87
N GLN A 263 -24.37 -10.71 -12.57
CA GLN A 263 -23.52 -11.87 -12.86
C GLN A 263 -23.19 -12.65 -11.57
N SER A 264 -23.43 -13.97 -11.58
CA SER A 264 -23.07 -14.83 -10.42
C SER A 264 -21.57 -14.86 -10.12
N GLY A 265 -20.73 -14.74 -11.14
CA GLY A 265 -19.27 -14.65 -11.01
C GLY A 265 -18.81 -13.42 -10.21
N PHE A 266 -19.54 -12.32 -10.33
CA PHE A 266 -19.26 -11.10 -9.55
C PHE A 266 -19.41 -11.33 -8.04
N TYR A 267 -20.47 -11.99 -7.60
CA TYR A 267 -20.68 -12.26 -6.16
C TYR A 267 -19.64 -13.22 -5.59
N ARG A 268 -19.19 -14.20 -6.40
CA ARG A 268 -18.09 -15.09 -6.00
C ARG A 268 -16.79 -14.33 -5.81
N LEU A 269 -16.47 -13.43 -6.75
CA LEU A 269 -15.30 -12.56 -6.65
C LEU A 269 -15.41 -11.59 -5.48
N LEU A 270 -16.60 -10.99 -5.27
CA LEU A 270 -16.84 -10.09 -4.14
C LEU A 270 -16.64 -10.80 -2.79
N ALA A 271 -17.17 -12.01 -2.64
CA ALA A 271 -16.97 -12.83 -1.44
C ALA A 271 -15.48 -13.18 -1.25
N PHE A 272 -14.77 -13.54 -2.31
CA PHE A 272 -13.34 -13.75 -2.28
C PHE A 272 -12.59 -12.49 -1.78
N PHE A 273 -12.91 -11.33 -2.33
CA PHE A 273 -12.29 -10.06 -1.94
C PHE A 273 -12.63 -9.63 -0.52
N LEU A 274 -13.83 -9.94 -0.04
CA LEU A 274 -14.24 -9.68 1.35
C LEU A 274 -13.31 -10.43 2.31
N PHE A 275 -13.05 -11.72 2.06
CA PHE A 275 -12.12 -12.50 2.88
C PHE A 275 -10.68 -11.96 2.81
N ILE A 276 -10.19 -11.62 1.63
CA ILE A 276 -8.85 -11.02 1.49
C ILE A 276 -8.76 -9.66 2.20
N GLY A 277 -9.86 -8.94 2.34
CA GLY A 277 -9.94 -7.70 3.09
C GLY A 277 -9.48 -7.83 4.54
N PHE A 278 -9.72 -8.97 5.20
CA PHE A 278 -9.22 -9.24 6.55
C PHE A 278 -7.69 -9.32 6.60
N LEU A 279 -7.06 -9.96 5.62
CA LEU A 279 -5.58 -9.99 5.50
C LEU A 279 -5.03 -8.59 5.21
N LYS A 280 -5.69 -7.84 4.34
CA LYS A 280 -5.29 -6.46 4.04
C LYS A 280 -5.49 -5.53 5.24
N ALA A 281 -6.48 -5.79 6.10
CA ALA A 281 -6.63 -5.05 7.34
C ALA A 281 -5.40 -5.19 8.24
N ILE A 282 -4.88 -6.41 8.41
CA ILE A 282 -3.67 -6.64 9.24
C ILE A 282 -2.46 -5.89 8.66
N PHE A 283 -2.27 -5.96 7.34
CA PHE A 283 -1.20 -5.20 6.67
C PHE A 283 -1.32 -3.69 6.95
N LEU A 284 -2.53 -3.14 6.84
CA LEU A 284 -2.78 -1.71 7.06
C LEU A 284 -2.62 -1.31 8.54
N GLN A 285 -2.89 -2.22 9.49
CA GLN A 285 -2.68 -1.95 10.91
C GLN A 285 -1.19 -1.76 11.27
N MET A 286 -0.26 -2.17 10.41
CA MET A 286 1.17 -1.86 10.58
C MET A 286 1.47 -0.36 10.53
N ASP A 287 0.61 0.43 9.91
CA ASP A 287 0.77 1.89 9.86
C ASP A 287 -0.04 2.63 10.94
N TYR A 288 -1.08 2.00 11.53
CA TYR A 288 -2.03 2.69 12.41
C TYR A 288 -2.00 2.19 13.86
N VAL A 289 -2.24 0.91 14.09
CA VAL A 289 -2.26 0.34 15.44
C VAL A 289 -0.87 -0.04 15.92
N PHE A 290 -0.08 -0.70 15.06
CA PHE A 290 1.23 -1.21 15.43
C PHE A 290 2.18 -0.15 15.98
N PRO A 291 2.30 1.06 15.39
CA PRO A 291 3.14 2.11 15.95
C PRO A 291 2.67 2.56 17.35
N LYS A 292 1.39 2.84 17.53
CA LYS A 292 0.83 3.25 18.83
C LYS A 292 0.94 2.17 19.90
N TRP A 293 0.70 0.90 19.52
CA TRP A 293 0.92 -0.23 20.39
C TRP A 293 2.40 -0.30 20.83
N GLY A 294 3.32 -0.14 19.88
CA GLY A 294 4.75 -0.17 20.15
C GLY A 294 5.18 0.90 21.15
N ASP A 295 4.71 2.14 20.98
CA ASP A 295 4.99 3.21 21.93
C ASP A 295 4.46 2.95 23.35
N ARG A 296 3.28 2.34 23.44
CA ARG A 296 2.65 2.04 24.71
C ARG A 296 3.33 0.87 25.41
N GLU A 297 3.65 -0.17 24.69
CA GLU A 297 4.18 -1.42 25.22
C GLU A 297 5.71 -1.38 25.41
N LEU A 298 6.43 -0.81 24.44
CA LEU A 298 7.88 -0.83 24.37
C LEU A 298 8.52 0.51 24.81
N GLY A 299 7.69 1.55 24.97
CA GLY A 299 8.13 2.89 25.37
C GLY A 299 8.12 3.89 24.22
N LEU A 300 8.08 5.19 24.63
CA LEU A 300 8.03 6.30 23.72
C LEU A 300 9.13 6.25 22.72
N HIS A 301 9.61 6.23 21.85
CA HIS A 301 10.76 6.10 20.97
C HIS A 301 11.06 4.65 20.54
N ALA A 302 10.15 3.70 20.79
CA ALA A 302 10.31 2.36 20.24
C ALA A 302 10.50 2.43 18.71
N PRO A 303 11.49 1.71 18.14
CA PRO A 303 11.82 1.78 16.70
C PRO A 303 10.82 1.00 15.84
N VAL A 304 9.53 1.38 15.91
CA VAL A 304 8.41 0.72 15.24
C VAL A 304 8.45 0.88 13.73
N GLY A 305 9.04 1.98 13.24
CA GLY A 305 9.26 2.22 11.82
C GLY A 305 10.30 1.25 11.25
N LYS A 306 11.43 1.05 11.94
CA LYS A 306 12.44 0.06 11.58
C LYS A 306 11.89 -1.36 11.67
N LEU A 307 11.08 -1.68 12.68
CA LEU A 307 10.38 -2.96 12.75
C LEU A 307 9.49 -3.17 11.53
N SER A 308 8.60 -2.23 11.22
CA SER A 308 7.71 -2.36 10.06
C SER A 308 8.47 -2.45 8.72
N ALA A 309 9.66 -1.86 8.63
CA ALA A 309 10.52 -1.97 7.45
C ALA A 309 10.99 -3.40 7.15
N ILE A 310 11.02 -4.31 8.15
CA ILE A 310 11.37 -5.73 7.99
C ILE A 310 10.44 -6.37 6.93
N ASN A 311 9.14 -6.08 6.96
CA ASN A 311 8.21 -6.58 5.95
C ASN A 311 8.66 -6.19 4.54
N SER A 312 8.94 -4.92 4.29
CA SER A 312 9.37 -4.43 2.97
C SER A 312 10.72 -4.99 2.54
N ILE A 313 11.66 -5.16 3.46
CA ILE A 313 12.97 -5.77 3.19
C ILE A 313 12.76 -7.22 2.71
N VAL A 314 12.00 -8.01 3.45
CA VAL A 314 11.74 -9.42 3.10
C VAL A 314 11.01 -9.54 1.77
N ILE A 315 10.00 -8.70 1.53
CA ILE A 315 9.17 -8.70 0.31
C ILE A 315 10.00 -8.41 -0.95
N ILE A 316 10.95 -7.48 -0.91
CA ILE A 316 11.80 -7.13 -2.06
C ILE A 316 12.53 -8.38 -2.60
N PHE A 317 13.05 -9.22 -1.69
CA PHE A 317 13.80 -10.42 -2.08
C PHE A 317 12.89 -11.62 -2.34
N LEU A 318 11.82 -11.76 -1.58
CA LEU A 318 11.03 -12.99 -1.57
C LEU A 318 9.99 -13.05 -2.69
N VAL A 319 9.34 -11.94 -3.04
CA VAL A 319 8.28 -11.94 -4.06
C VAL A 319 8.76 -12.45 -5.43
N PRO A 320 9.92 -12.04 -5.96
CA PRO A 320 10.42 -12.58 -7.23
C PRO A 320 10.70 -14.09 -7.17
N VAL A 321 11.24 -14.57 -6.04
CA VAL A 321 11.56 -15.99 -5.83
C VAL A 321 10.29 -16.83 -5.74
N VAL A 322 9.36 -16.44 -4.89
CA VAL A 322 8.06 -17.13 -4.74
C VAL A 322 7.28 -17.08 -6.04
N GLY A 323 7.24 -15.93 -6.72
CA GLY A 323 6.61 -15.78 -8.02
C GLY A 323 7.13 -16.78 -9.06
N ALA A 324 8.46 -16.97 -9.12
CA ALA A 324 9.09 -17.92 -10.04
C ALA A 324 8.79 -19.39 -9.68
N LEU A 325 8.83 -19.73 -8.38
CA LEU A 325 8.66 -21.10 -7.92
C LEU A 325 7.19 -21.59 -7.98
N THR A 326 6.24 -20.67 -7.91
CA THR A 326 4.82 -21.01 -7.73
C THR A 326 3.97 -20.79 -8.99
N GLN A 327 4.54 -20.53 -10.16
CA GLN A 327 3.82 -20.25 -11.42
C GLN A 327 2.81 -21.34 -11.82
N ARG A 328 3.16 -22.61 -11.56
CA ARG A 328 2.34 -23.78 -11.92
C ARG A 328 1.15 -24.04 -10.98
N PHE A 329 1.11 -23.38 -9.84
CA PHE A 329 0.02 -23.61 -8.87
C PHE A 329 -1.13 -22.65 -9.10
N ALA A 330 -2.37 -23.13 -8.87
CA ALA A 330 -3.58 -22.33 -8.95
C ALA A 330 -3.52 -21.15 -7.97
N ALA A 331 -3.88 -19.95 -8.45
CA ALA A 331 -3.81 -18.72 -7.68
C ALA A 331 -4.68 -18.81 -6.41
N TYR A 332 -5.89 -19.38 -6.52
CA TYR A 332 -6.79 -19.59 -5.38
C TYR A 332 -6.13 -20.39 -4.24
N ARG A 333 -5.41 -21.48 -4.55
CA ARG A 333 -4.71 -22.28 -3.56
C ARG A 333 -3.56 -21.53 -2.90
N MET A 334 -2.82 -20.74 -3.69
CA MET A 334 -1.72 -19.92 -3.18
C MET A 334 -2.21 -18.82 -2.26
N VAL A 335 -3.38 -18.25 -2.52
CA VAL A 335 -4.00 -17.27 -1.63
C VAL A 335 -4.37 -17.89 -0.28
N ILE A 336 -4.95 -19.08 -0.26
CA ILE A 336 -5.27 -19.78 0.99
C ILE A 336 -3.99 -20.08 1.77
N PHE A 337 -2.99 -20.65 1.11
CA PHE A 337 -1.71 -21.01 1.74
C PHE A 337 -0.99 -19.81 2.32
N GLY A 338 -0.83 -18.74 1.51
CA GLY A 338 -0.21 -17.49 1.96
C GLY A 338 -1.00 -16.83 3.08
N GLY A 339 -2.34 -16.83 3.00
CA GLY A 339 -3.21 -16.29 4.05
C GLY A 339 -3.08 -17.05 5.37
N ALA A 340 -2.94 -18.36 5.33
CA ALA A 340 -2.70 -19.18 6.52
C ALA A 340 -1.34 -18.88 7.17
N ILE A 341 -0.28 -18.70 6.38
CA ILE A 341 1.03 -18.28 6.86
C ILE A 341 0.96 -16.88 7.50
N CYS A 342 0.26 -15.94 6.86
CA CYS A 342 0.06 -14.59 7.43
C CYS A 342 -0.63 -14.65 8.79
N ALA A 343 -1.72 -15.40 8.89
CA ALA A 343 -2.46 -15.56 10.14
C ALA A 343 -1.58 -16.19 11.23
N ALA A 344 -0.84 -17.26 10.90
CA ALA A 344 0.12 -17.89 11.82
C ALA A 344 1.19 -16.90 12.31
N GLY A 345 1.68 -16.01 11.42
CA GLY A 345 2.60 -14.94 11.79
C GLY A 345 2.03 -14.01 12.85
N VAL A 346 0.78 -13.59 12.71
CA VAL A 346 0.13 -12.68 13.68
C VAL A 346 -0.05 -13.35 15.04
N PHE A 347 -0.32 -14.68 15.11
CA PHE A 347 -0.41 -15.42 16.36
C PHE A 347 0.87 -15.34 17.20
N ILE A 348 2.04 -15.18 16.59
CA ILE A 348 3.31 -15.02 17.31
C ILE A 348 3.24 -13.89 18.33
N MET A 349 2.57 -12.78 17.96
CA MET A 349 2.42 -11.60 18.83
C MET A 349 1.47 -11.84 20.02
N ALA A 350 0.63 -12.87 19.96
CA ALA A 350 -0.31 -13.23 21.02
C ALA A 350 0.28 -14.24 22.03
N LEU A 351 1.46 -14.81 21.75
CA LEU A 351 2.10 -15.79 22.62
C LEU A 351 2.69 -15.13 23.88
N PRO A 352 2.91 -15.88 24.96
CA PRO A 352 3.59 -15.37 26.16
C PRO A 352 5.00 -14.88 25.83
N THR A 353 5.32 -13.69 26.29
CA THR A 353 6.63 -13.05 26.03
C THR A 353 7.79 -13.82 26.62
N GLU A 354 7.55 -14.55 27.72
CA GLU A 354 8.54 -15.37 28.42
C GLU A 354 9.15 -16.47 27.52
N TRP A 355 8.38 -16.98 26.56
CA TRP A 355 8.86 -17.99 25.62
C TRP A 355 9.95 -17.48 24.69
N PHE A 356 10.04 -16.18 24.51
CA PHE A 356 10.99 -15.52 23.61
C PHE A 356 12.23 -14.95 24.35
N LEU A 357 12.27 -15.01 25.68
CA LEU A 357 13.44 -14.60 26.46
C LEU A 357 14.75 -15.32 26.04
N PRO A 358 14.76 -16.65 25.79
CA PRO A 358 15.96 -17.31 25.30
C PRO A 358 16.41 -16.75 23.94
N ALA A 359 15.47 -16.40 23.05
CA ALA A 359 15.78 -15.86 21.72
C ALA A 359 16.41 -14.45 21.80
N VAL A 360 16.01 -13.63 22.76
CA VAL A 360 16.64 -12.31 23.05
C VAL A 360 18.13 -12.48 23.32
N ASN A 361 18.52 -13.51 24.06
CA ASN A 361 19.92 -13.71 24.49
C ASN A 361 20.78 -14.37 23.41
N THR A 362 20.21 -14.75 22.26
CA THR A 362 21.01 -15.25 21.13
C THR A 362 21.77 -14.12 20.42
N GLY A 363 22.86 -14.46 19.70
CA GLY A 363 23.60 -13.49 18.88
C GLY A 363 22.70 -12.77 17.86
N ILE A 364 21.70 -13.48 17.28
CA ILE A 364 20.74 -12.87 16.35
C ILE A 364 19.81 -11.90 17.09
N GLY A 365 19.31 -12.28 18.26
CA GLY A 365 18.46 -11.41 19.08
C GLY A 365 19.18 -10.11 19.50
N GLN A 366 20.43 -10.23 19.93
CA GLN A 366 21.26 -9.09 20.29
C GLN A 366 21.59 -8.19 19.08
N TRP A 367 21.93 -8.79 17.95
CA TRP A 367 22.14 -8.06 16.71
C TRP A 367 20.87 -7.30 16.26
N LEU A 368 19.70 -7.99 16.28
CA LEU A 368 18.43 -7.37 15.92
C LEU A 368 18.11 -6.16 16.82
N GLY A 369 18.20 -6.36 18.16
CA GLY A 369 17.86 -5.32 19.11
C GLY A 369 18.83 -4.15 19.09
N HIS A 370 20.12 -4.41 19.19
CA HIS A 370 21.11 -3.34 19.32
C HIS A 370 21.61 -2.78 18.00
N ALA A 371 21.99 -3.66 17.04
CA ALA A 371 22.59 -3.20 15.80
C ALA A 371 21.57 -2.70 14.79
N TYR A 372 20.46 -3.44 14.59
CA TYR A 372 19.44 -3.07 13.60
C TYR A 372 18.44 -2.03 14.16
N LEU A 373 17.83 -2.33 15.31
CA LEU A 373 16.80 -1.48 15.89
C LEU A 373 17.39 -0.29 16.65
N GLY A 374 18.60 -0.41 17.19
CA GLY A 374 19.26 0.62 17.99
C GLY A 374 18.72 0.75 19.42
N VAL A 375 18.09 -0.31 19.94
CA VAL A 375 17.55 -0.35 21.31
C VAL A 375 18.71 -0.19 22.31
N ARG A 376 18.56 0.71 23.27
CA ARG A 376 19.52 0.93 24.35
C ARG A 376 19.06 0.18 25.59
N GLY A 377 19.95 -0.60 26.22
CA GLY A 377 19.65 -1.39 27.41
C GLY A 377 19.00 -2.74 27.10
N ASN A 378 18.09 -3.21 27.95
CA ASN A 378 17.49 -4.54 27.82
C ASN A 378 16.53 -4.59 26.63
N ILE A 379 16.68 -5.64 25.82
CA ILE A 379 15.79 -5.89 24.67
C ILE A 379 14.52 -6.56 25.17
N HIS A 380 13.36 -5.90 25.00
CA HIS A 380 12.07 -6.50 25.32
C HIS A 380 11.74 -7.64 24.34
N PRO A 381 11.22 -8.80 24.79
CA PRO A 381 10.92 -9.93 23.91
C PRO A 381 10.00 -9.61 22.72
N TYR A 382 9.09 -8.67 22.87
CA TYR A 382 8.23 -8.20 21.78
C TYR A 382 9.00 -7.69 20.55
N TYR A 383 10.25 -7.24 20.67
CA TYR A 383 11.05 -6.90 19.48
C TYR A 383 11.35 -8.13 18.63
N ILE A 384 11.66 -9.24 19.27
CA ILE A 384 11.89 -10.53 18.59
C ILE A 384 10.58 -11.06 18.00
N MET A 385 9.51 -11.03 18.80
CA MET A 385 8.18 -11.49 18.37
C MET A 385 7.69 -10.69 17.17
N ALA A 386 7.82 -9.36 17.20
CA ALA A 386 7.45 -8.48 16.09
C ALA A 386 8.28 -8.75 14.83
N ALA A 387 9.59 -8.93 14.97
CA ALA A 387 10.45 -9.26 13.83
C ALA A 387 10.08 -10.62 13.20
N LEU A 388 9.80 -11.63 14.02
CA LEU A 388 9.32 -12.93 13.57
C LEU A 388 7.94 -12.84 12.92
N TYR A 389 7.00 -12.13 13.56
CA TYR A 389 5.68 -11.85 12.99
C TYR A 389 5.80 -11.23 11.60
N LEU A 390 6.55 -10.13 11.47
CA LEU A 390 6.70 -9.40 10.22
C LEU A 390 7.39 -10.26 9.15
N THR A 391 8.37 -11.06 9.53
CA THR A 391 9.05 -11.99 8.61
C THR A 391 8.09 -13.08 8.10
N VAL A 392 7.38 -13.77 9.01
CA VAL A 392 6.43 -14.83 8.65
C VAL A 392 5.25 -14.25 7.84
N PHE A 393 4.74 -13.09 8.25
CA PHE A 393 3.70 -12.39 7.52
C PHE A 393 4.14 -12.04 6.09
N SER A 394 5.38 -11.57 5.91
CA SER A 394 5.95 -11.25 4.58
C SER A 394 6.08 -12.49 3.71
N ILE A 395 6.44 -13.65 4.29
CA ILE A 395 6.45 -14.92 3.57
C ILE A 395 5.04 -15.22 3.03
N GLY A 396 4.03 -15.17 3.90
CA GLY A 396 2.65 -15.38 3.50
C GLY A 396 2.18 -14.36 2.45
N GLU A 397 2.54 -13.09 2.60
CA GLU A 397 2.21 -12.02 1.67
C GLU A 397 2.80 -12.26 0.28
N ALA A 398 4.04 -12.74 0.19
CA ALA A 398 4.67 -13.06 -1.07
C ALA A 398 3.91 -14.16 -1.85
N PHE A 399 3.27 -15.10 -1.13
CA PHE A 399 2.44 -16.13 -1.76
C PHE A 399 1.07 -15.61 -2.20
N TYR A 400 0.38 -14.79 -1.38
CA TYR A 400 -1.01 -14.45 -1.67
C TYR A 400 -1.17 -13.15 -2.47
N SER A 401 -0.36 -12.13 -2.19
CA SER A 401 -0.64 -10.78 -2.67
C SER A 401 -0.63 -10.65 -4.20
N PRO A 402 0.36 -11.19 -4.95
CA PRO A 402 0.32 -11.19 -6.42
C PRO A 402 -0.82 -12.06 -6.99
N ARG A 403 -1.17 -13.14 -6.30
CA ARG A 403 -2.15 -14.12 -6.75
C ARG A 403 -3.60 -13.62 -6.68
N VAL A 404 -3.88 -12.64 -5.82
CA VAL A 404 -5.20 -11.98 -5.77
C VAL A 404 -5.54 -11.32 -7.11
N TYR A 405 -4.59 -10.58 -7.68
CA TYR A 405 -4.78 -9.93 -8.98
C TYR A 405 -4.86 -10.94 -10.13
N GLU A 406 -4.03 -11.97 -10.06
CA GLU A 406 -4.01 -13.04 -11.04
C GLU A 406 -5.33 -13.81 -11.05
N TYR A 407 -5.87 -14.16 -9.88
CA TYR A 407 -7.16 -14.84 -9.76
C TYR A 407 -8.29 -14.01 -10.34
N ALA A 408 -8.35 -12.70 -10.02
CA ALA A 408 -9.35 -11.80 -10.56
C ALA A 408 -9.33 -11.74 -12.09
N ALA A 409 -8.15 -11.72 -12.69
CA ALA A 409 -7.99 -11.73 -14.13
C ALA A 409 -8.37 -13.10 -14.76
N ALA A 410 -8.02 -14.21 -14.10
CA ALA A 410 -8.24 -15.56 -14.62
C ALA A 410 -9.73 -15.98 -14.63
N ILE A 411 -10.55 -15.41 -13.73
CA ILE A 411 -11.99 -15.72 -13.65
C ILE A 411 -12.88 -14.72 -14.39
N ALA A 412 -12.27 -13.68 -14.98
CA ALA A 412 -13.01 -12.68 -15.74
C ALA A 412 -13.61 -13.28 -17.01
N PRO A 413 -14.89 -12.98 -17.33
CA PRO A 413 -15.46 -13.32 -18.62
C PRO A 413 -14.65 -12.66 -19.76
N PRO A 414 -14.56 -13.31 -20.95
CA PRO A 414 -13.86 -12.74 -22.10
C PRO A 414 -14.32 -11.30 -22.40
N GLY A 415 -13.35 -10.38 -22.52
CA GLY A 415 -13.60 -8.95 -22.76
C GLY A 415 -13.95 -8.13 -21.52
N GLN A 416 -13.98 -8.72 -20.32
CA GLN A 416 -14.23 -8.03 -19.04
C GLN A 416 -13.02 -8.05 -18.09
N GLU A 417 -11.84 -8.43 -18.58
CA GLU A 417 -10.62 -8.60 -17.76
C GLU A 417 -10.22 -7.28 -17.04
N ALA A 418 -10.38 -6.15 -17.73
CA ALA A 418 -10.11 -4.83 -17.16
C ALA A 418 -11.09 -4.48 -16.02
N SER A 419 -12.36 -4.83 -16.18
CA SER A 419 -13.40 -4.59 -15.18
C SER A 419 -13.19 -5.42 -13.92
N TYR A 420 -12.90 -6.72 -14.08
CA TYR A 420 -12.58 -7.61 -12.96
C TYR A 420 -11.25 -7.24 -12.30
N GLY A 421 -10.25 -6.82 -13.08
CA GLY A 421 -8.98 -6.31 -12.58
C GLY A 421 -9.11 -5.05 -11.71
N SER A 422 -10.03 -4.14 -12.05
CA SER A 422 -10.30 -2.95 -11.24
C SER A 422 -10.94 -3.29 -9.90
N LEU A 423 -11.75 -4.35 -9.83
CA LEU A 423 -12.33 -4.85 -8.58
C LEU A 423 -11.28 -5.41 -7.61
N ALA A 424 -10.09 -5.78 -8.08
CA ALA A 424 -9.00 -6.27 -7.23
C ALA A 424 -8.48 -5.23 -6.22
N TYR A 425 -8.93 -3.98 -6.29
CA TYR A 425 -8.70 -2.97 -5.26
C TYR A 425 -9.72 -3.01 -4.10
N LEU A 426 -10.86 -3.72 -4.25
CA LEU A 426 -11.87 -3.84 -3.18
C LEU A 426 -11.35 -4.43 -1.87
N PRO A 427 -10.41 -5.41 -1.83
CA PRO A 427 -9.84 -5.87 -0.58
C PRO A 427 -9.17 -4.77 0.23
N PHE A 428 -8.57 -3.78 -0.43
CA PHE A 428 -8.01 -2.62 0.27
C PHE A 428 -9.08 -1.74 0.90
N LEU A 429 -10.23 -1.55 0.24
CA LEU A 429 -11.36 -0.82 0.83
C LEU A 429 -11.88 -1.55 2.08
N VAL A 430 -12.13 -2.87 1.98
CA VAL A 430 -12.56 -3.68 3.11
C VAL A 430 -11.54 -3.62 4.25
N GLY A 431 -10.25 -3.79 3.92
CA GLY A 431 -9.16 -3.69 4.89
C GLY A 431 -9.12 -2.34 5.60
N LYS A 432 -9.27 -1.25 4.85
CA LYS A 432 -9.28 0.12 5.41
C LYS A 432 -10.50 0.37 6.31
N LEU A 433 -11.69 -0.13 5.94
CA LEU A 433 -12.87 -0.05 6.79
C LEU A 433 -12.65 -0.80 8.12
N LEU A 434 -11.99 -1.96 8.09
CA LEU A 434 -11.62 -2.70 9.29
C LEU A 434 -10.54 -1.99 10.12
N VAL A 435 -9.66 -1.20 9.50
CA VAL A 435 -8.69 -0.36 10.22
C VAL A 435 -9.39 0.62 11.17
N GLY A 436 -10.52 1.16 10.77
CA GLY A 436 -11.32 2.05 11.63
C GLY A 436 -11.66 1.45 12.99
N THR A 437 -11.78 0.12 13.10
CA THR A 437 -12.02 -0.58 14.37
C THR A 437 -10.75 -0.72 15.23
N GLY A 438 -9.58 -0.54 14.64
CA GLY A 438 -8.30 -0.71 15.33
C GLY A 438 -8.09 0.25 16.50
N GLY A 439 -8.58 1.49 16.37
CA GLY A 439 -8.54 2.48 17.45
C GLY A 439 -9.36 2.05 18.68
N TRP A 440 -10.51 1.40 18.47
CA TRP A 440 -11.34 0.84 19.53
C TRP A 440 -10.64 -0.32 20.25
N LEU A 441 -10.05 -1.23 19.49
CA LEU A 441 -9.31 -2.36 20.05
C LEU A 441 -8.07 -1.87 20.82
N LEU A 442 -7.37 -0.89 20.29
CA LEU A 442 -6.21 -0.30 20.96
C LEU A 442 -6.59 0.36 22.28
N ALA A 443 -7.68 1.15 22.29
CA ALA A 443 -8.16 1.79 23.50
C ALA A 443 -8.65 0.79 24.57
N ALA A 444 -9.24 -0.33 24.15
CA ALA A 444 -9.76 -1.37 25.05
C ALA A 444 -8.65 -2.27 25.62
N PHE A 445 -7.70 -2.68 24.81
CA PHE A 445 -6.72 -3.73 25.18
C PHE A 445 -5.31 -3.22 25.38
N CYS A 446 -4.97 -2.04 24.87
CA CYS A 446 -3.67 -1.40 25.08
C CYS A 446 -3.86 0.10 25.30
N PRO A 447 -4.52 0.52 26.40
CA PRO A 447 -4.75 1.91 26.72
C PRO A 447 -3.43 2.64 26.97
N GLU A 448 -3.45 3.96 26.88
CA GLU A 448 -2.25 4.79 27.14
C GLU A 448 -1.82 4.69 28.61
N HIS A 449 -2.79 4.64 29.53
CA HIS A 449 -2.62 4.50 30.97
C HIS A 449 -3.39 3.28 31.49
N GLY A 450 -2.79 2.54 32.42
CA GLY A 450 -3.40 1.38 33.07
C GLY A 450 -2.86 0.05 32.59
N LEU A 451 -3.60 -1.03 32.88
CA LEU A 451 -3.21 -2.39 32.51
C LEU A 451 -3.36 -2.61 31.01
N ARG A 452 -2.35 -3.22 30.40
CA ARG A 452 -2.32 -3.56 28.99
C ARG A 452 -2.44 -5.05 28.77
N HIS A 453 -3.27 -5.43 27.83
CA HIS A 453 -3.53 -6.81 27.43
C HIS A 453 -3.09 -7.00 25.96
N SER A 454 -1.82 -6.69 25.67
CA SER A 454 -1.26 -6.73 24.31
C SER A 454 -1.42 -8.10 23.65
N GLY A 455 -1.25 -9.19 24.38
CA GLY A 455 -1.49 -10.53 23.87
C GLY A 455 -2.94 -10.74 23.39
N THR A 456 -3.94 -10.19 24.12
CA THR A 456 -5.35 -10.25 23.71
C THR A 456 -5.62 -9.41 22.48
N LEU A 457 -5.04 -8.20 22.39
CA LEU A 457 -5.13 -7.36 21.21
C LEU A 457 -4.65 -8.11 19.95
N TRP A 458 -3.46 -8.69 20.04
CA TRP A 458 -2.87 -9.42 18.92
C TRP A 458 -3.59 -10.74 18.63
N LEU A 459 -4.17 -11.41 19.65
CA LEU A 459 -5.01 -12.59 19.44
C LEU A 459 -6.25 -12.26 18.61
N ILE A 460 -6.91 -11.12 18.88
CA ILE A 460 -8.06 -10.65 18.09
C ILE A 460 -7.66 -10.40 16.64
N PHE A 461 -6.52 -9.75 16.40
CA PHE A 461 -6.01 -9.55 15.04
C PHE A 461 -5.64 -10.88 14.35
N ALA A 462 -5.06 -11.85 15.07
CA ALA A 462 -4.73 -13.17 14.54
C ALA A 462 -5.98 -13.96 14.16
N LEU A 463 -7.02 -13.92 15.00
CA LEU A 463 -8.32 -14.53 14.71
C LEU A 463 -8.98 -13.86 13.50
N ALA A 464 -8.94 -12.53 13.42
CA ALA A 464 -9.42 -11.79 12.26
C ALA A 464 -8.66 -12.15 10.96
N ALA A 465 -7.34 -12.27 11.03
CA ALA A 465 -6.53 -12.74 9.89
C ALA A 465 -6.92 -14.16 9.44
N SER A 466 -7.27 -15.03 10.40
CA SER A 466 -7.64 -16.43 10.15
C SER A 466 -8.98 -16.58 9.43
N ILE A 467 -9.84 -15.55 9.48
CA ILE A 467 -11.13 -15.55 8.75
C ILE A 467 -10.91 -15.76 7.26
N ALA A 468 -9.86 -15.18 6.70
CA ALA A 468 -9.59 -15.29 5.26
C ALA A 468 -9.28 -16.73 4.82
N PRO A 469 -8.23 -17.40 5.29
CA PRO A 469 -7.93 -18.77 4.87
C PRO A 469 -9.03 -19.77 5.27
N ILE A 470 -9.64 -19.64 6.45
CA ILE A 470 -10.73 -20.51 6.89
C ILE A 470 -11.95 -20.32 6.01
N GLY A 471 -12.39 -19.09 5.78
CA GLY A 471 -13.55 -18.79 4.94
C GLY A 471 -13.37 -19.26 3.49
N LEU A 472 -12.18 -19.05 2.92
CA LEU A 472 -11.87 -19.52 1.55
C LEU A 472 -11.84 -21.05 1.44
N VAL A 473 -11.44 -21.77 2.50
CA VAL A 473 -11.48 -23.24 2.53
C VAL A 473 -12.91 -23.74 2.69
N THR A 474 -13.63 -23.26 3.71
CA THR A 474 -14.97 -23.75 4.07
C THR A 474 -16.02 -23.42 2.99
N LEU A 475 -15.97 -22.20 2.43
CA LEU A 475 -16.88 -21.74 1.40
C LEU A 475 -16.37 -21.97 -0.03
N ARG A 476 -15.34 -22.81 -0.20
CA ARG A 476 -14.70 -23.07 -1.49
C ARG A 476 -15.71 -23.40 -2.60
N ARG A 477 -16.72 -24.19 -2.31
CA ARG A 477 -17.75 -24.63 -3.27
C ARG A 477 -18.56 -23.47 -3.86
N TYR A 478 -18.74 -22.40 -3.08
CA TYR A 478 -19.53 -21.22 -3.45
C TYR A 478 -18.67 -20.10 -4.06
N ILE A 479 -17.40 -20.01 -3.68
CA ILE A 479 -16.51 -18.87 -4.03
C ILE A 479 -15.61 -19.22 -5.20
N ARG A 480 -15.07 -20.45 -5.25
CA ARG A 480 -14.09 -20.81 -6.26
C ARG A 480 -14.69 -20.86 -7.65
N VAL A 481 -14.00 -20.21 -8.59
CA VAL A 481 -14.23 -20.34 -10.04
C VAL A 481 -13.00 -21.03 -10.63
N PRO A 482 -13.16 -22.02 -11.56
CA PRO A 482 -12.03 -22.63 -12.24
C PRO A 482 -11.17 -21.59 -12.97
N GLU A 483 -9.85 -21.69 -12.83
CA GLU A 483 -8.92 -20.78 -13.47
C GLU A 483 -8.62 -21.21 -14.90
N ALA A 484 -8.88 -20.32 -15.87
CA ALA A 484 -8.60 -20.59 -17.27
C ALA A 484 -7.10 -20.92 -17.49
N GLY A 485 -6.82 -22.02 -18.19
CA GLY A 485 -5.46 -22.45 -18.55
C GLY A 485 -4.65 -23.19 -17.45
N ARG A 486 -5.18 -23.33 -16.21
CA ARG A 486 -4.52 -24.07 -15.11
C ARG A 486 -5.28 -25.24 -14.57
N GLU A 487 -6.57 -25.30 -14.80
CA GLU A 487 -7.44 -26.41 -14.42
C GLU A 487 -8.13 -26.94 -15.68
N GLN A 488 -7.82 -28.19 -16.01
CA GLN A 488 -8.62 -28.89 -16.98
C GLN A 488 -10.02 -29.03 -16.38
N THR A 489 -11.02 -28.55 -17.08
CA THR A 489 -12.45 -28.84 -16.80
C THR A 489 -12.62 -30.33 -16.85
N SER A 490 -12.59 -31.02 -15.70
CA SER A 490 -13.03 -32.40 -15.56
C SER A 490 -14.53 -32.47 -15.47
#